data_de4100e8b90bc7128112db11e77c913a
#
_entry.id   de4100e8b90bc7128112db11e77c913a
#
_cell.length_a   1.000
_cell.length_b   1.000
_cell.length_c   1.000
_cell.angle_alpha   90.00
_cell.angle_beta   90.00
_cell.angle_gamma   90.00
#
_symmetry.space_group_name_H-M   'P 1'
#
loop_
_entity.id
_entity.type
_entity.pdbx_description
1 polymer ?
#
loop_
_entity_poly.entity_id
_entity_poly.type
_entity_poly.pdbx_seq_one_letter_code
_entity_poly.pdbx_strand_id
1 'polypeptide(L)'
;MKDIVAALEKKREAARLGGGQKRIDSQHAKGKLTARERIALLLDEGSFEEWDMFVEHRSHDFGMEKQRIPGDGVVTGWGTINGRVVYVFSKDFTVFGGSLSRAHAEKIVKVQQAAMKNGAPVIGLFDAGGARIQEGVEALGGYADIFLENVLASGVIPQISVIMGPCAGGDVYSPAMTDFIFMVKDTSYMYVTGPDVVKTVTNEIVTHEDLGGARVHASKSGVADGAFENDIEALTQIRRLVSFLPLSNREKPPVIPTFDDPERAEPSLDTLVPANPNTPYDMKELIQKVADEGDFFEIGKDFGKNILTGFSRMEGSTVGIVANQPMTLAGVLDIDSSRKAARFVRFCDCFNIPIVTFVDVPGFMPGTKQEYGGLIKHGAKLLFAYAEATVPKVTVITRKAYGGAYDVMSSKHLRGDVNFAWPTAEIAVMGAKGAVEIIFRAEAAGDAEKLAAKTKEYQDRFANPYVAASRGFIDDVIMPHNTRKRIVRSLRTLKNKQLSNPAKKHDNIPL
;
A
#
# COMPACT_ATOMS: atom_id res chain seq x y z
N MET A 1 26.57 -12.50 -43.40
CA MET A 1 25.43 -11.98 -42.62
C MET A 1 24.62 -13.11 -41.96
N LYS A 2 24.15 -14.14 -42.68
CA LYS A 2 23.37 -15.25 -42.11
C LYS A 2 24.09 -15.94 -40.94
N ASP A 3 25.38 -16.24 -41.08
CA ASP A 3 26.19 -16.89 -40.01
C ASP A 3 26.36 -16.00 -38.77
N ILE A 4 26.47 -14.69 -39.01
CA ILE A 4 26.60 -13.71 -37.89
C ILE A 4 25.28 -13.63 -37.11
N VAL A 5 24.13 -13.59 -37.82
CA VAL A 5 22.82 -13.57 -37.19
C VAL A 5 22.55 -14.88 -36.45
N ALA A 6 22.90 -16.04 -37.02
CA ALA A 6 22.79 -17.34 -36.37
C ALA A 6 23.67 -17.43 -35.11
N ALA A 7 24.87 -16.88 -35.17
CA ALA A 7 25.75 -16.80 -33.99
C ALA A 7 25.20 -15.89 -32.84
N LEU A 8 24.54 -14.78 -33.22
CA LEU A 8 23.85 -13.91 -32.24
C LEU A 8 22.70 -14.66 -31.59
N GLU A 9 21.86 -15.34 -32.40
CA GLU A 9 20.70 -16.05 -31.83
C GLU A 9 21.13 -17.17 -30.89
N LYS A 10 22.19 -17.92 -31.22
CA LYS A 10 22.77 -18.91 -30.33
C LYS A 10 23.27 -18.31 -29.00
N LYS A 11 23.86 -17.11 -29.03
CA LYS A 11 24.27 -16.40 -27.81
C LYS A 11 23.06 -15.96 -26.97
N ARG A 12 21.98 -15.48 -27.62
CA ARG A 12 20.74 -15.12 -26.96
C ARG A 12 20.06 -16.32 -26.30
N GLU A 13 20.00 -17.45 -27.00
CA GLU A 13 19.46 -18.70 -26.44
C GLU A 13 20.25 -19.14 -25.20
N ALA A 14 21.57 -19.10 -25.25
CA ALA A 14 22.41 -19.40 -24.11
C ALA A 14 22.18 -18.44 -22.93
N ALA A 15 22.02 -17.14 -23.20
CA ALA A 15 21.71 -16.15 -22.17
C ALA A 15 20.32 -16.37 -21.54
N ARG A 16 19.33 -16.77 -22.32
CA ARG A 16 17.96 -17.08 -21.83
C ARG A 16 17.92 -18.30 -20.90
N LEU A 17 18.85 -19.24 -21.05
CA LEU A 17 18.95 -20.40 -20.17
C LEU A 17 19.45 -20.05 -18.75
N GLY A 18 20.02 -18.87 -18.55
CA GLY A 18 20.53 -18.44 -17.24
C GLY A 18 21.46 -19.47 -16.60
N GLY A 19 21.06 -20.02 -15.46
CA GLY A 19 21.83 -21.06 -14.74
C GLY A 19 21.75 -22.47 -15.35
N GLY A 20 21.01 -22.64 -16.45
CA GLY A 20 20.86 -23.90 -17.18
C GLY A 20 19.64 -24.71 -16.77
N GLN A 21 19.25 -25.65 -17.64
CA GLN A 21 17.99 -26.39 -17.55
C GLN A 21 17.78 -27.07 -16.18
N LYS A 22 18.81 -27.71 -15.63
CA LYS A 22 18.71 -28.37 -14.31
C LYS A 22 18.28 -27.43 -13.19
N ARG A 23 18.74 -26.17 -13.20
CA ARG A 23 18.37 -25.18 -12.19
C ARG A 23 16.97 -24.63 -12.46
N ILE A 24 16.57 -24.49 -13.72
CA ILE A 24 15.21 -24.16 -14.11
C ILE A 24 14.23 -25.23 -13.61
N ASP A 25 14.52 -26.50 -13.86
CA ASP A 25 13.70 -27.63 -13.38
C ASP A 25 13.58 -27.63 -11.86
N SER A 26 14.68 -27.32 -11.15
CA SER A 26 14.65 -27.19 -9.68
C SER A 26 13.79 -26.02 -9.19
N GLN A 27 13.72 -24.94 -9.94
CA GLN A 27 12.87 -23.79 -9.65
C GLN A 27 11.39 -24.19 -9.80
N HIS A 28 11.05 -24.84 -10.91
CA HIS A 28 9.70 -25.34 -11.18
C HIS A 28 9.25 -26.38 -10.16
N ALA A 29 10.13 -27.29 -9.77
CA ALA A 29 9.84 -28.31 -8.74
C ALA A 29 9.46 -27.70 -7.37
N LYS A 30 9.84 -26.47 -7.10
CA LYS A 30 9.45 -25.70 -5.92
C LYS A 30 8.16 -24.88 -6.11
N GLY A 31 7.48 -25.02 -7.23
CA GLY A 31 6.27 -24.27 -7.57
C GLY A 31 6.56 -22.81 -7.95
N LYS A 32 7.79 -22.48 -8.34
CA LYS A 32 8.23 -21.13 -8.67
C LYS A 32 8.48 -21.00 -10.18
N LEU A 33 8.15 -19.86 -10.74
CA LEU A 33 8.51 -19.50 -12.11
C LEU A 33 9.95 -18.98 -12.18
N THR A 34 10.53 -19.01 -13.38
CA THR A 34 11.81 -18.35 -13.69
C THR A 34 11.63 -16.83 -13.80
N ALA A 35 12.74 -16.08 -13.71
CA ALA A 35 12.72 -14.63 -13.87
C ALA A 35 12.07 -14.18 -15.20
N ARG A 36 12.34 -14.89 -16.29
CA ARG A 36 11.79 -14.58 -17.62
C ARG A 36 10.32 -14.92 -17.76
N GLU A 37 9.89 -16.05 -17.22
CA GLU A 37 8.47 -16.45 -17.18
C GLU A 37 7.64 -15.45 -16.38
N ARG A 38 8.16 -14.95 -15.26
CA ARG A 38 7.53 -13.90 -14.46
C ARG A 38 7.34 -12.62 -15.25
N ILE A 39 8.36 -12.16 -15.98
CA ILE A 39 8.26 -10.98 -16.86
C ILE A 39 7.25 -11.20 -17.97
N ALA A 40 7.24 -12.37 -18.61
CA ALA A 40 6.30 -12.70 -19.69
C ALA A 40 4.84 -12.68 -19.21
N LEU A 41 4.56 -13.06 -17.96
CA LEU A 41 3.22 -12.99 -17.37
C LEU A 41 2.86 -11.60 -16.88
N LEU A 42 3.84 -10.82 -16.43
CA LEU A 42 3.62 -9.47 -15.92
C LEU A 42 3.30 -8.48 -17.04
N LEU A 43 4.02 -8.54 -18.16
CA LEU A 43 3.92 -7.59 -19.25
C LEU A 43 2.93 -8.05 -20.34
N ASP A 44 2.52 -7.12 -21.16
CA ASP A 44 1.73 -7.42 -22.36
C ASP A 44 2.55 -8.27 -23.32
N GLU A 45 1.91 -9.22 -23.98
CA GLU A 45 2.56 -10.16 -24.89
C GLU A 45 3.36 -9.41 -25.97
N GLY A 46 4.61 -9.80 -26.15
CA GLY A 46 5.51 -9.22 -27.15
C GLY A 46 6.02 -7.81 -26.86
N SER A 47 5.67 -7.21 -25.70
CA SER A 47 6.07 -5.84 -25.38
C SER A 47 7.44 -5.72 -24.70
N PHE A 48 8.02 -6.82 -24.23
CA PHE A 48 9.25 -6.78 -23.44
C PHE A 48 10.48 -6.50 -24.27
N GLU A 49 11.17 -5.41 -23.95
CA GLU A 49 12.48 -5.03 -24.49
C GLU A 49 13.55 -5.24 -23.42
N GLU A 50 14.30 -6.33 -23.54
CA GLU A 50 15.36 -6.67 -22.60
C GLU A 50 16.62 -5.85 -22.84
N TRP A 51 17.16 -5.28 -21.74
CA TRP A 51 18.41 -4.56 -21.71
C TRP A 51 19.49 -5.37 -21.02
N ASP A 52 20.75 -5.19 -21.46
CA ASP A 52 21.93 -5.73 -20.81
C ASP A 52 21.94 -7.29 -20.67
N MET A 53 21.31 -7.97 -21.63
CA MET A 53 21.26 -9.44 -21.69
C MET A 53 22.65 -10.09 -21.63
N PHE A 54 23.68 -9.44 -22.17
CA PHE A 54 25.05 -9.95 -22.29
C PHE A 54 26.00 -9.42 -21.21
N VAL A 55 25.53 -8.64 -20.26
CA VAL A 55 26.34 -8.17 -19.13
C VAL A 55 26.72 -9.36 -18.26
N GLU A 56 28.01 -9.41 -17.89
CA GLU A 56 28.59 -10.41 -17.00
C GLU A 56 29.24 -9.73 -15.80
N HIS A 57 29.42 -10.47 -14.70
CA HIS A 57 30.20 -9.98 -13.56
C HIS A 57 31.67 -9.76 -13.92
N ARG A 58 32.40 -8.98 -13.12
CA ARG A 58 33.80 -8.63 -13.33
C ARG A 58 34.73 -9.25 -12.31
N SER A 59 34.24 -10.16 -11.46
CA SER A 59 35.01 -10.81 -10.43
C SER A 59 36.00 -11.80 -11.02
N HIS A 60 37.21 -11.80 -10.46
CA HIS A 60 38.33 -12.71 -10.81
C HIS A 60 38.72 -13.61 -9.63
N ASP A 61 38.08 -13.45 -8.47
CA ASP A 61 38.42 -14.17 -7.24
C ASP A 61 37.56 -15.41 -7.06
N PHE A 62 38.03 -16.36 -6.27
CA PHE A 62 37.33 -17.57 -5.86
C PHE A 62 36.76 -18.41 -7.02
N GLY A 63 37.44 -18.40 -8.18
CA GLY A 63 37.05 -19.19 -9.36
C GLY A 63 35.88 -18.60 -10.17
N MET A 64 35.49 -17.38 -9.85
CA MET A 64 34.42 -16.68 -10.57
C MET A 64 34.77 -16.41 -12.03
N GLU A 65 36.03 -16.22 -12.36
CA GLU A 65 36.53 -16.01 -13.72
C GLU A 65 36.16 -17.15 -14.69
N LYS A 66 35.91 -18.35 -14.14
CA LYS A 66 35.49 -19.55 -14.89
C LYS A 66 34.00 -19.72 -15.02
N GLN A 67 33.22 -18.90 -14.35
CA GLN A 67 31.77 -19.01 -14.26
C GLN A 67 31.09 -17.68 -14.69
N ARG A 68 31.22 -17.33 -15.97
CA ARG A 68 30.62 -16.15 -16.54
C ARG A 68 29.29 -16.50 -17.20
N ILE A 69 28.20 -16.04 -16.59
CA ILE A 69 26.85 -16.29 -17.08
C ILE A 69 26.27 -14.96 -17.55
N PRO A 70 25.87 -14.82 -18.84
CA PRO A 70 25.25 -13.61 -19.36
C PRO A 70 24.00 -13.21 -18.57
N GLY A 71 23.83 -11.91 -18.37
CA GLY A 71 22.73 -11.34 -17.59
C GLY A 71 23.00 -11.22 -16.10
N ASP A 72 24.00 -11.91 -15.59
CA ASP A 72 24.50 -11.85 -14.20
C ASP A 72 23.43 -11.89 -13.11
N GLY A 73 22.45 -12.77 -13.27
CA GLY A 73 21.45 -13.07 -12.26
C GLY A 73 20.31 -12.05 -12.14
N VAL A 74 20.15 -11.15 -13.11
CA VAL A 74 18.98 -10.28 -13.19
C VAL A 74 18.60 -9.99 -14.64
N VAL A 75 17.32 -10.13 -14.93
CA VAL A 75 16.71 -9.76 -16.21
C VAL A 75 16.13 -8.36 -16.08
N THR A 76 16.54 -7.43 -16.93
CA THR A 76 16.19 -6.01 -16.85
C THR A 76 15.67 -5.48 -18.18
N GLY A 77 14.79 -4.51 -18.14
CA GLY A 77 14.26 -3.85 -19.34
C GLY A 77 12.97 -3.10 -19.07
N TRP A 78 12.17 -2.96 -20.11
CA TRP A 78 10.87 -2.31 -20.05
C TRP A 78 9.86 -3.01 -20.95
N GLY A 79 8.60 -2.74 -20.73
CA GLY A 79 7.50 -3.21 -21.56
C GLY A 79 6.23 -2.46 -21.23
N THR A 80 5.08 -3.04 -21.51
CA THR A 80 3.79 -2.41 -21.20
C THR A 80 2.92 -3.31 -20.34
N ILE A 81 2.05 -2.66 -19.56
CA ILE A 81 0.90 -3.28 -18.90
C ILE A 81 -0.34 -2.52 -19.35
N ASN A 82 -1.25 -3.20 -20.03
CA ASN A 82 -2.42 -2.58 -20.66
C ASN A 82 -2.04 -1.38 -21.55
N GLY A 83 -0.99 -1.56 -22.36
CA GLY A 83 -0.46 -0.53 -23.28
C GLY A 83 0.33 0.60 -22.60
N ARG A 84 0.50 0.60 -21.28
CA ARG A 84 1.19 1.66 -20.52
C ARG A 84 2.58 1.21 -20.13
N VAL A 85 3.58 2.06 -20.35
CA VAL A 85 5.00 1.75 -20.12
C VAL A 85 5.30 1.50 -18.65
N VAL A 86 6.03 0.41 -18.38
CA VAL A 86 6.61 0.09 -17.09
C VAL A 86 8.04 -0.40 -17.26
N TYR A 87 8.89 -0.12 -16.29
CA TYR A 87 10.24 -0.65 -16.22
C TYR A 87 10.28 -1.82 -15.22
N VAL A 88 11.06 -2.84 -15.52
CA VAL A 88 11.07 -4.08 -14.74
C VAL A 88 12.48 -4.61 -14.57
N PHE A 89 12.75 -5.14 -13.39
CA PHE A 89 13.87 -6.05 -13.16
C PHE A 89 13.36 -7.30 -12.44
N SER A 90 13.90 -8.46 -12.82
CA SER A 90 13.55 -9.74 -12.21
C SER A 90 14.80 -10.50 -11.86
N LYS A 91 15.03 -10.76 -10.59
CA LYS A 91 16.20 -11.49 -10.11
C LYS A 91 16.08 -12.96 -10.46
N ASP A 92 17.13 -13.51 -11.03
CA ASP A 92 17.18 -14.90 -11.50
C ASP A 92 17.91 -15.79 -10.50
N PHE A 93 17.14 -16.50 -9.68
CA PHE A 93 17.70 -17.42 -8.69
C PHE A 93 18.51 -18.55 -9.29
N THR A 94 18.32 -18.88 -10.58
CA THR A 94 19.11 -19.92 -11.27
C THR A 94 20.56 -19.52 -11.47
N VAL A 95 20.88 -18.21 -11.44
CA VAL A 95 22.22 -17.65 -11.64
C VAL A 95 22.77 -17.14 -10.30
N PHE A 96 23.71 -17.87 -9.74
CA PHE A 96 24.34 -17.55 -8.44
C PHE A 96 23.34 -17.26 -7.31
N GLY A 97 22.18 -17.95 -7.31
CA GLY A 97 21.11 -17.71 -6.35
C GLY A 97 20.51 -16.29 -6.41
N GLY A 98 20.54 -15.64 -7.56
CA GLY A 98 20.07 -14.27 -7.74
C GLY A 98 20.89 -13.22 -6.98
N SER A 99 22.04 -13.60 -6.41
CA SER A 99 22.85 -12.72 -5.56
C SER A 99 23.36 -11.49 -6.30
N LEU A 100 23.39 -10.36 -5.59
CA LEU A 100 23.77 -9.07 -6.14
C LEU A 100 25.28 -8.92 -6.26
N SER A 101 25.76 -8.76 -7.48
CA SER A 101 27.10 -8.30 -7.84
C SER A 101 27.09 -6.80 -8.15
N ARG A 102 28.26 -6.21 -8.36
CA ARG A 102 28.36 -4.83 -8.86
C ARG A 102 27.65 -4.66 -10.22
N ALA A 103 27.92 -5.56 -11.17
CA ALA A 103 27.31 -5.53 -12.51
C ALA A 103 25.80 -5.74 -12.47
N HIS A 104 25.30 -6.65 -11.65
CA HIS A 104 23.89 -6.87 -11.38
C HIS A 104 23.20 -5.57 -10.87
N ALA A 105 23.82 -4.90 -9.90
CA ALA A 105 23.31 -3.64 -9.36
C ALA A 105 23.26 -2.52 -10.42
N GLU A 106 24.31 -2.38 -11.24
CA GLU A 106 24.37 -1.38 -12.31
C GLU A 106 23.22 -1.54 -13.31
N LYS A 107 22.82 -2.76 -13.61
CA LYS A 107 21.65 -3.03 -14.46
C LYS A 107 20.33 -2.54 -13.83
N ILE A 108 20.15 -2.78 -12.54
CA ILE A 108 18.95 -2.31 -11.80
C ILE A 108 18.93 -0.78 -11.74
N VAL A 109 20.04 -0.15 -11.37
CA VAL A 109 20.18 1.32 -11.33
C VAL A 109 19.86 1.95 -12.68
N LYS A 110 20.34 1.35 -13.78
CA LYS A 110 20.03 1.83 -15.14
C LYS A 110 18.53 1.84 -15.42
N VAL A 111 17.82 0.80 -15.01
CA VAL A 111 16.35 0.68 -15.14
C VAL A 111 15.64 1.74 -14.28
N GLN A 112 16.04 1.91 -13.02
CA GLN A 112 15.47 2.91 -12.11
C GLN A 112 15.65 4.33 -12.67
N GLN A 113 16.84 4.68 -13.12
CA GLN A 113 17.12 5.99 -13.70
C GLN A 113 16.35 6.25 -15.00
N ALA A 114 16.22 5.23 -15.86
CA ALA A 114 15.43 5.33 -17.08
C ALA A 114 13.94 5.56 -16.77
N ALA A 115 13.41 4.83 -15.81
CA ALA A 115 12.02 4.98 -15.35
C ALA A 115 11.74 6.40 -14.84
N MET A 116 12.63 6.96 -14.01
CA MET A 116 12.51 8.34 -13.51
C MET A 116 12.55 9.36 -14.64
N LYS A 117 13.49 9.24 -15.58
CA LYS A 117 13.60 10.15 -16.73
C LYS A 117 12.34 10.16 -17.59
N ASN A 118 11.76 8.97 -17.82
CA ASN A 118 10.59 8.80 -18.67
C ASN A 118 9.25 8.96 -17.93
N GLY A 119 9.27 8.97 -16.58
CA GLY A 119 8.07 9.06 -15.78
C GLY A 119 7.21 7.80 -15.90
N ALA A 120 7.77 6.66 -15.57
CA ALA A 120 7.09 5.36 -15.60
C ALA A 120 7.39 4.55 -14.33
N PRO A 121 6.48 3.65 -13.89
CA PRO A 121 6.68 2.80 -12.73
C PRO A 121 7.88 1.87 -12.87
N VAL A 122 8.49 1.52 -11.74
CA VAL A 122 9.45 0.41 -11.63
C VAL A 122 8.82 -0.74 -10.85
N ILE A 123 8.89 -1.94 -11.42
CA ILE A 123 8.44 -3.16 -10.77
C ILE A 123 9.64 -4.08 -10.59
N GLY A 124 9.99 -4.37 -9.34
CA GLY A 124 11.05 -5.31 -8.97
C GLY A 124 10.47 -6.66 -8.57
N LEU A 125 10.96 -7.74 -9.19
CA LEU A 125 10.63 -9.13 -8.85
C LEU A 125 11.84 -9.74 -8.15
N PHE A 126 11.70 -10.04 -6.86
CA PHE A 126 12.78 -10.43 -5.98
C PHE A 126 12.80 -11.94 -5.73
N ASP A 127 13.92 -12.55 -5.99
CA ASP A 127 14.19 -13.96 -5.74
C ASP A 127 15.71 -14.16 -5.60
N ALA A 128 16.27 -13.86 -4.41
CA ALA A 128 17.72 -13.75 -4.25
C ALA A 128 18.21 -14.06 -2.82
N GLY A 129 19.42 -14.58 -2.75
CA GLY A 129 20.11 -14.89 -1.50
C GLY A 129 20.87 -13.72 -0.86
N GLY A 130 20.72 -12.48 -1.36
CA GLY A 130 21.42 -11.30 -0.83
C GLY A 130 22.69 -10.93 -1.61
N ALA A 131 23.71 -10.39 -0.95
CA ALA A 131 24.94 -9.95 -1.58
C ALA A 131 25.78 -11.14 -2.10
N ARG A 132 26.42 -10.97 -3.26
CA ARG A 132 27.42 -11.93 -3.76
C ARG A 132 28.71 -11.79 -2.96
N ILE A 133 28.91 -12.68 -2.00
CA ILE A 133 30.01 -12.58 -1.03
C ILE A 133 31.41 -12.62 -1.66
N GLN A 134 31.55 -13.25 -2.82
CA GLN A 134 32.81 -13.31 -3.58
C GLN A 134 33.29 -11.93 -4.09
N GLU A 135 32.37 -10.96 -4.20
CA GLU A 135 32.70 -9.59 -4.62
C GLU A 135 32.91 -8.63 -3.44
N GLY A 136 32.67 -9.08 -2.21
CA GLY A 136 32.93 -8.29 -1.00
C GLY A 136 32.20 -6.94 -1.01
N VAL A 137 32.96 -5.87 -0.74
CA VAL A 137 32.41 -4.51 -0.63
C VAL A 137 31.82 -3.95 -1.93
N GLU A 138 32.21 -4.48 -3.08
CA GLU A 138 31.64 -4.10 -4.39
C GLU A 138 30.11 -4.38 -4.45
N ALA A 139 29.69 -5.51 -3.89
CA ALA A 139 28.26 -5.83 -3.77
C ALA A 139 27.53 -4.83 -2.84
N LEU A 140 28.17 -4.43 -1.73
CA LEU A 140 27.58 -3.45 -0.81
C LEU A 140 27.44 -2.07 -1.46
N GLY A 141 28.44 -1.63 -2.23
CA GLY A 141 28.36 -0.42 -3.05
C GLY A 141 27.22 -0.48 -4.06
N GLY A 142 27.02 -1.64 -4.68
CA GLY A 142 25.89 -1.87 -5.59
C GLY A 142 24.52 -1.71 -4.91
N TYR A 143 24.36 -2.24 -3.70
CA TYR A 143 23.12 -2.02 -2.91
C TYR A 143 22.92 -0.55 -2.59
N ALA A 144 23.96 0.16 -2.16
CA ALA A 144 23.87 1.57 -1.82
C ALA A 144 23.40 2.43 -3.01
N ASP A 145 23.88 2.13 -4.22
CA ASP A 145 23.43 2.82 -5.43
C ASP A 145 21.95 2.56 -5.73
N ILE A 146 21.48 1.32 -5.57
CA ILE A 146 20.05 0.99 -5.72
C ILE A 146 19.21 1.74 -4.68
N PHE A 147 19.66 1.78 -3.42
CA PHE A 147 18.94 2.48 -2.33
C PHE A 147 18.83 3.99 -2.62
N LEU A 148 19.89 4.60 -3.12
CA LEU A 148 19.85 6.01 -3.53
C LEU A 148 18.77 6.25 -4.58
N GLU A 149 18.71 5.41 -5.61
CA GLU A 149 17.68 5.53 -6.66
C GLU A 149 16.27 5.29 -6.11
N ASN A 150 16.06 4.36 -5.16
CA ASN A 150 14.77 4.20 -4.50
C ASN A 150 14.34 5.49 -3.77
N VAL A 151 15.25 6.14 -3.07
CA VAL A 151 14.97 7.40 -2.36
C VAL A 151 14.64 8.52 -3.34
N LEU A 152 15.42 8.68 -4.40
CA LEU A 152 15.21 9.72 -5.42
C LEU A 152 13.91 9.50 -6.21
N ALA A 153 13.50 8.25 -6.40
CA ALA A 153 12.26 7.89 -7.10
C ALA A 153 11.01 8.02 -6.21
N SER A 154 11.17 8.07 -4.88
CA SER A 154 10.05 8.14 -3.93
C SER A 154 9.18 9.37 -4.17
N GLY A 155 7.88 9.15 -4.41
CA GLY A 155 6.93 10.20 -4.74
C GLY A 155 7.07 10.78 -6.15
N VAL A 156 7.98 10.25 -6.98
CA VAL A 156 8.19 10.68 -8.38
C VAL A 156 7.56 9.68 -9.35
N ILE A 157 7.86 8.41 -9.17
CA ILE A 157 7.28 7.29 -9.92
C ILE A 157 6.82 6.19 -8.95
N PRO A 158 5.74 5.47 -9.25
CA PRO A 158 5.35 4.30 -8.45
C PRO A 158 6.45 3.23 -8.46
N GLN A 159 6.77 2.71 -7.28
CA GLN A 159 7.74 1.64 -7.08
C GLN A 159 7.04 0.44 -6.44
N ILE A 160 7.05 -0.70 -7.11
CA ILE A 160 6.36 -1.91 -6.66
C ILE A 160 7.37 -3.05 -6.52
N SER A 161 7.39 -3.68 -5.36
CA SER A 161 8.24 -4.84 -5.07
C SER A 161 7.40 -6.09 -4.88
N VAL A 162 7.75 -7.17 -5.57
CA VAL A 162 7.10 -8.47 -5.44
C VAL A 162 8.15 -9.49 -5.02
N ILE A 163 7.99 -10.03 -3.83
CA ILE A 163 8.92 -11.01 -3.26
C ILE A 163 8.42 -12.40 -3.64
N MET A 164 9.17 -13.08 -4.50
CA MET A 164 8.76 -14.34 -5.14
C MET A 164 9.71 -15.49 -4.79
N GLY A 165 10.60 -15.26 -3.86
CA GLY A 165 11.56 -16.21 -3.34
C GLY A 165 12.26 -15.66 -2.10
N PRO A 166 13.43 -16.19 -1.72
CA PRO A 166 14.23 -15.59 -0.67
C PRO A 166 14.57 -14.13 -0.95
N CYS A 167 14.54 -13.30 0.10
CA CYS A 167 14.99 -11.91 0.07
C CYS A 167 15.61 -11.63 1.45
N ALA A 168 16.93 -11.56 1.54
CA ALA A 168 17.62 -11.56 2.81
C ALA A 168 18.77 -10.53 2.86
N GLY A 169 19.12 -10.09 4.06
CA GLY A 169 20.21 -9.15 4.30
C GLY A 169 19.97 -7.80 3.65
N GLY A 170 20.94 -7.29 2.91
CA GLY A 170 20.83 -6.01 2.19
C GLY A 170 19.67 -5.96 1.20
N ASP A 171 19.24 -7.10 0.70
CA ASP A 171 18.18 -7.18 -0.32
C ASP A 171 16.78 -6.76 0.16
N VAL A 172 16.55 -6.75 1.48
CA VAL A 172 15.24 -6.37 2.06
C VAL A 172 15.01 -4.85 2.12
N TYR A 173 16.08 -4.05 2.11
CA TYR A 173 15.95 -2.60 2.32
C TYR A 173 15.43 -1.87 1.08
N SER A 174 15.79 -2.32 -0.13
CA SER A 174 15.24 -1.76 -1.36
C SER A 174 13.70 -1.89 -1.41
N PRO A 175 13.11 -3.09 -1.26
CA PRO A 175 11.67 -3.23 -1.13
C PRO A 175 11.06 -2.36 -0.03
N ALA A 176 11.69 -2.29 1.13
CA ALA A 176 11.18 -1.51 2.28
C ALA A 176 11.05 -0.01 1.98
N MET A 177 11.79 0.52 1.02
CA MET A 177 11.71 1.92 0.57
C MET A 177 10.76 2.11 -0.62
N THR A 178 10.23 1.06 -1.22
CA THR A 178 9.25 1.16 -2.31
C THR A 178 7.84 1.43 -1.79
N ASP A 179 6.92 1.75 -2.69
CA ASP A 179 5.55 2.15 -2.31
C ASP A 179 4.71 0.95 -1.86
N PHE A 180 4.86 -0.19 -2.52
CA PHE A 180 4.12 -1.41 -2.24
C PHE A 180 5.04 -2.63 -2.23
N ILE A 181 4.79 -3.52 -1.27
CA ILE A 181 5.48 -4.82 -1.15
C ILE A 181 4.43 -5.93 -1.14
N PHE A 182 4.55 -6.85 -2.09
CA PHE A 182 3.72 -8.06 -2.13
C PHE A 182 4.59 -9.30 -2.01
N MET A 183 4.05 -10.33 -1.40
CA MET A 183 4.78 -11.58 -1.19
C MET A 183 3.99 -12.78 -1.68
N VAL A 184 4.69 -13.83 -2.12
CA VAL A 184 4.11 -15.12 -2.47
C VAL A 184 4.21 -16.04 -1.24
N LYS A 185 3.09 -16.64 -0.84
CA LYS A 185 3.02 -17.55 0.30
C LYS A 185 3.88 -18.80 0.08
N ASP A 186 4.44 -19.32 1.16
CA ASP A 186 5.17 -20.60 1.24
C ASP A 186 6.46 -20.69 0.40
N THR A 187 6.72 -19.74 -0.51
CA THR A 187 7.91 -19.72 -1.36
C THR A 187 8.77 -18.47 -1.19
N SER A 188 8.25 -17.43 -0.55
CA SER A 188 8.98 -16.18 -0.35
C SER A 188 9.20 -15.86 1.12
N TYR A 189 10.36 -15.27 1.41
CA TYR A 189 10.76 -14.88 2.75
C TYR A 189 11.51 -13.56 2.72
N MET A 190 11.25 -12.71 3.72
CA MET A 190 12.01 -11.47 3.97
C MET A 190 12.52 -11.48 5.42
N TYR A 191 13.82 -11.29 5.61
CA TYR A 191 14.41 -11.08 6.93
C TYR A 191 15.80 -10.44 6.81
N VAL A 192 16.23 -9.74 7.85
CA VAL A 192 17.60 -9.18 7.90
C VAL A 192 18.62 -10.29 7.95
N THR A 193 18.38 -11.31 8.77
CA THR A 193 19.21 -12.51 8.88
C THR A 193 18.33 -13.74 8.99
N GLY A 194 18.78 -14.86 8.40
CA GLY A 194 18.02 -16.10 8.39
C GLY A 194 17.98 -16.85 9.73
N PRO A 195 17.19 -17.93 9.84
CA PRO A 195 16.98 -18.70 11.06
C PRO A 195 18.25 -19.19 11.75
N ASP A 196 19.27 -19.58 10.99
CA ASP A 196 20.54 -20.10 11.56
C ASP A 196 21.30 -19.00 12.33
N VAL A 197 21.32 -17.77 11.82
CA VAL A 197 21.92 -16.63 12.51
C VAL A 197 21.10 -16.23 13.73
N VAL A 198 19.78 -16.22 13.61
CA VAL A 198 18.87 -15.96 14.75
C VAL A 198 19.14 -16.97 15.87
N LYS A 199 19.18 -18.28 15.54
CA LYS A 199 19.52 -19.33 16.51
C LYS A 199 20.86 -19.09 17.19
N THR A 200 21.88 -18.70 16.42
CA THR A 200 23.23 -18.50 16.96
C THR A 200 23.31 -17.29 17.90
N VAL A 201 22.61 -16.20 17.58
CA VAL A 201 22.70 -14.92 18.30
C VAL A 201 21.71 -14.83 19.46
N THR A 202 20.45 -15.27 19.25
CA THR A 202 19.36 -15.10 20.23
C THR A 202 18.93 -16.41 20.89
N ASN A 203 19.41 -17.56 20.43
CA ASN A 203 18.97 -18.91 20.81
C ASN A 203 17.51 -19.23 20.48
N GLU A 204 16.85 -18.41 19.64
CA GLU A 204 15.51 -18.69 19.16
C GLU A 204 15.56 -19.74 18.03
N ILE A 205 14.64 -20.71 18.09
CA ILE A 205 14.48 -21.72 17.04
C ILE A 205 13.21 -21.35 16.26
N VAL A 206 13.40 -20.91 15.03
CA VAL A 206 12.32 -20.46 14.14
C VAL A 206 12.52 -21.05 12.74
N THR A 207 11.41 -21.27 12.03
CA THR A 207 11.47 -21.62 10.60
C THR A 207 11.60 -20.35 9.73
N HIS A 208 11.91 -20.52 8.45
CA HIS A 208 11.90 -19.41 7.51
C HIS A 208 10.52 -18.73 7.44
N GLU A 209 9.44 -19.54 7.44
CA GLU A 209 8.07 -19.05 7.39
C GLU A 209 7.68 -18.30 8.67
N ASP A 210 8.07 -18.81 9.85
CA ASP A 210 7.76 -18.15 11.13
C ASP A 210 8.52 -16.84 11.33
N LEU A 211 9.76 -16.75 10.80
CA LEU A 211 10.59 -15.57 10.94
C LEU A 211 10.18 -14.47 9.96
N GLY A 212 9.98 -14.81 8.70
CA GLY A 212 9.82 -13.81 7.64
C GLY A 212 8.99 -14.27 6.46
N GLY A 213 8.08 -15.22 6.63
CA GLY A 213 7.15 -15.64 5.58
C GLY A 213 6.10 -14.59 5.23
N ALA A 214 5.44 -14.79 4.11
CA ALA A 214 4.44 -13.86 3.59
C ALA A 214 3.31 -13.57 4.59
N ARG A 215 2.85 -14.61 5.31
CA ARG A 215 1.78 -14.46 6.33
C ARG A 215 2.23 -13.58 7.50
N VAL A 216 3.48 -13.70 7.92
CA VAL A 216 4.04 -12.89 9.01
C VAL A 216 4.11 -11.42 8.60
N HIS A 217 4.66 -11.14 7.44
CA HIS A 217 4.81 -9.76 6.98
C HIS A 217 3.50 -9.10 6.56
N ALA A 218 2.54 -9.86 6.05
CA ALA A 218 1.23 -9.34 5.72
C ALA A 218 0.31 -9.11 6.92
N SER A 219 0.54 -9.77 8.09
CA SER A 219 -0.39 -9.69 9.22
C SER A 219 0.19 -9.18 10.53
N LYS A 220 1.48 -9.44 10.80
CA LYS A 220 2.11 -9.06 12.08
C LYS A 220 2.97 -7.81 11.97
N SER A 221 3.88 -7.76 11.01
CA SER A 221 4.80 -6.63 10.86
C SER A 221 4.23 -5.48 10.01
N GLY A 222 3.30 -5.80 9.09
CA GLY A 222 2.77 -4.84 8.13
C GLY A 222 3.79 -4.40 7.08
N VAL A 223 4.87 -5.15 6.90
CA VAL A 223 5.88 -4.88 5.86
C VAL A 223 5.31 -5.20 4.48
N ALA A 224 4.53 -6.27 4.34
CA ALA A 224 3.89 -6.63 3.09
C ALA A 224 2.45 -6.08 3.03
N ASP A 225 2.11 -5.47 1.91
CA ASP A 225 0.79 -4.92 1.60
C ASP A 225 -0.21 -5.99 1.14
N GLY A 226 0.28 -7.19 0.84
CA GLY A 226 -0.54 -8.33 0.48
C GLY A 226 0.30 -9.59 0.29
N ALA A 227 -0.38 -10.74 0.41
CA ALA A 227 0.20 -12.07 0.22
C ALA A 227 -0.68 -12.88 -0.72
N PHE A 228 -0.08 -13.50 -1.74
CA PHE A 228 -0.74 -14.24 -2.79
C PHE A 228 -0.35 -15.72 -2.78
N GLU A 229 -1.21 -16.59 -3.31
CA GLU A 229 -1.01 -18.04 -3.22
C GLU A 229 0.14 -18.55 -4.09
N ASN A 230 0.40 -17.87 -5.24
CA ASN A 230 1.45 -18.27 -6.19
C ASN A 230 1.90 -17.11 -7.06
N ASP A 231 2.96 -17.35 -7.86
CA ASP A 231 3.55 -16.36 -8.77
C ASP A 231 2.52 -15.79 -9.77
N ILE A 232 1.63 -16.61 -10.30
CA ILE A 232 0.65 -16.22 -11.32
C ILE A 232 -0.39 -15.27 -10.72
N GLU A 233 -0.93 -15.60 -9.56
CA GLU A 233 -1.87 -14.72 -8.86
C GLU A 233 -1.20 -13.39 -8.51
N ALA A 234 0.00 -13.42 -7.95
CA ALA A 234 0.74 -12.22 -7.61
C ALA A 234 0.90 -11.29 -8.83
N LEU A 235 1.39 -11.80 -9.94
CA LEU A 235 1.61 -11.01 -11.16
C LEU A 235 0.29 -10.47 -11.75
N THR A 236 -0.78 -11.25 -11.71
CA THR A 236 -2.12 -10.82 -12.14
C THR A 236 -2.62 -9.64 -11.28
N GLN A 237 -2.43 -9.72 -9.97
CA GLN A 237 -2.84 -8.63 -9.06
C GLN A 237 -1.96 -7.39 -9.20
N ILE A 238 -0.67 -7.54 -9.52
CA ILE A 238 0.19 -6.38 -9.85
C ILE A 238 -0.27 -5.68 -11.13
N ARG A 239 -0.64 -6.43 -12.18
CA ARG A 239 -1.24 -5.84 -13.38
C ARG A 239 -2.50 -5.05 -13.05
N ARG A 240 -3.35 -5.59 -12.17
CA ARG A 240 -4.57 -4.92 -11.70
C ARG A 240 -4.23 -3.65 -10.89
N LEU A 241 -3.26 -3.70 -9.99
CA LEU A 241 -2.81 -2.53 -9.23
C LEU A 241 -2.34 -1.40 -10.17
N VAL A 242 -1.49 -1.72 -11.14
CA VAL A 242 -0.97 -0.73 -12.11
C VAL A 242 -2.11 -0.05 -12.88
N SER A 243 -3.25 -0.73 -13.10
CA SER A 243 -4.41 -0.13 -13.78
C SER A 243 -5.07 1.02 -12.99
N PHE A 244 -4.85 1.10 -11.68
CA PHE A 244 -5.33 2.21 -10.85
C PHE A 244 -4.38 3.39 -10.80
N LEU A 245 -3.09 3.18 -11.07
CA LEU A 245 -2.04 4.16 -10.79
C LEU A 245 -1.72 5.04 -12.00
N PRO A 246 -1.38 6.34 -11.81
CA PRO A 246 -0.72 7.11 -12.85
C PRO A 246 0.68 6.55 -13.10
N LEU A 247 1.30 6.89 -14.22
CA LEU A 247 2.67 6.46 -14.51
C LEU A 247 3.70 7.23 -13.66
N SER A 248 3.40 8.46 -13.28
CA SER A 248 4.28 9.29 -12.45
C SER A 248 3.49 10.39 -11.73
N ASN A 249 4.16 11.12 -10.86
CA ASN A 249 3.58 12.30 -10.19
C ASN A 249 3.21 13.46 -11.15
N ARG A 250 3.59 13.38 -12.42
CA ARG A 250 3.27 14.37 -13.47
C ARG A 250 1.92 14.16 -14.11
N GLU A 251 1.26 13.04 -13.80
CA GLU A 251 -0.02 12.64 -14.40
C GLU A 251 -1.11 12.52 -13.32
N LYS A 252 -2.34 12.58 -13.78
CA LYS A 252 -3.50 12.11 -12.99
C LYS A 252 -3.71 10.62 -13.22
N PRO A 253 -4.41 9.93 -12.30
CA PRO A 253 -4.79 8.54 -12.51
C PRO A 253 -5.54 8.34 -13.82
N PRO A 254 -5.43 7.16 -14.45
CA PRO A 254 -6.15 6.87 -15.69
C PRO A 254 -7.66 6.84 -15.44
N VAL A 255 -8.42 7.28 -16.44
CA VAL A 255 -9.87 7.15 -16.46
C VAL A 255 -10.23 5.94 -17.32
N ILE A 256 -10.96 4.99 -16.74
CA ILE A 256 -11.42 3.78 -17.42
C ILE A 256 -12.92 3.91 -17.66
N PRO A 257 -13.43 3.60 -18.86
CA PRO A 257 -14.86 3.61 -19.12
C PRO A 257 -15.62 2.71 -18.15
N THR A 258 -16.72 3.20 -17.61
CA THR A 258 -17.62 2.46 -16.72
C THR A 258 -19.03 2.50 -17.26
N PHE A 259 -19.80 1.44 -17.02
CA PHE A 259 -21.25 1.39 -17.29
C PHE A 259 -22.07 1.65 -16.02
N ASP A 260 -21.42 1.83 -14.87
CA ASP A 260 -22.09 2.09 -13.60
C ASP A 260 -22.53 3.57 -13.53
N ASP A 261 -23.84 3.80 -13.45
CA ASP A 261 -24.40 5.14 -13.43
C ASP A 261 -23.85 5.96 -12.25
N PRO A 262 -23.16 7.07 -12.53
CA PRO A 262 -22.62 7.94 -11.48
C PRO A 262 -23.70 8.57 -10.60
N GLU A 263 -24.94 8.69 -11.09
CA GLU A 263 -26.06 9.31 -10.41
C GLU A 263 -27.00 8.29 -9.72
N ARG A 264 -26.71 7.00 -9.79
CA ARG A 264 -27.56 5.98 -9.16
C ARG A 264 -27.65 6.16 -7.65
N ALA A 265 -28.84 5.93 -7.11
CA ALA A 265 -29.05 5.75 -5.70
C ALA A 265 -28.79 4.29 -5.29
N GLU A 266 -28.39 4.08 -4.04
CA GLU A 266 -28.21 2.74 -3.47
C GLU A 266 -29.08 2.58 -2.20
N PRO A 267 -30.36 2.19 -2.37
CA PRO A 267 -31.32 2.14 -1.26
C PRO A 267 -30.90 1.24 -0.10
N SER A 268 -30.11 0.21 -0.35
CA SER A 268 -29.62 -0.70 0.70
C SER A 268 -28.72 -0.02 1.74
N LEU A 269 -28.19 1.16 1.44
CA LEU A 269 -27.41 1.95 2.41
C LEU A 269 -28.26 2.55 3.52
N ASP A 270 -29.55 2.77 3.30
CA ASP A 270 -30.44 3.34 4.31
C ASP A 270 -30.62 2.43 5.54
N THR A 271 -30.31 1.15 5.41
CA THR A 271 -30.40 0.15 6.47
C THR A 271 -29.05 -0.49 6.85
N LEU A 272 -27.96 -0.03 6.26
CA LEU A 272 -26.63 -0.61 6.49
C LEU A 272 -26.14 -0.40 7.93
N VAL A 273 -26.32 0.82 8.45
CA VAL A 273 -25.91 1.15 9.83
C VAL A 273 -26.99 0.70 10.80
N PRO A 274 -26.68 -0.21 11.74
CA PRO A 274 -27.63 -0.67 12.73
C PRO A 274 -28.13 0.46 13.65
N ALA A 275 -29.39 0.39 14.07
CA ALA A 275 -29.98 1.35 15.02
C ALA A 275 -29.26 1.33 16.38
N ASN A 276 -28.78 0.16 16.81
CA ASN A 276 -27.96 0.06 18.01
C ASN A 276 -26.52 0.50 17.70
N PRO A 277 -26.00 1.57 18.31
CA PRO A 277 -24.68 2.11 18.02
C PRO A 277 -23.52 1.17 18.39
N ASN A 278 -23.77 0.12 19.15
CA ASN A 278 -22.77 -0.90 19.54
C ASN A 278 -22.79 -2.13 18.63
N THR A 279 -23.73 -2.24 17.71
CA THR A 279 -23.76 -3.34 16.73
C THR A 279 -22.82 -2.99 15.56
N PRO A 280 -21.81 -3.82 15.26
CA PRO A 280 -20.92 -3.58 14.15
C PRO A 280 -21.62 -3.83 12.81
N TYR A 281 -21.08 -3.22 11.76
CA TYR A 281 -21.41 -3.49 10.36
C TYR A 281 -20.14 -3.47 9.52
N ASP A 282 -20.18 -4.08 8.34
CA ASP A 282 -19.04 -4.17 7.45
C ASP A 282 -18.92 -2.91 6.57
N MET A 283 -17.93 -2.06 6.86
CA MET A 283 -17.67 -0.87 6.05
C MET A 283 -17.24 -1.20 4.62
N LYS A 284 -16.71 -2.40 4.38
CA LYS A 284 -16.37 -2.83 3.03
C LYS A 284 -17.60 -2.96 2.13
N GLU A 285 -18.74 -3.36 2.69
CA GLU A 285 -20.03 -3.41 1.98
C GLU A 285 -20.42 -2.02 1.47
N LEU A 286 -20.26 -0.97 2.30
CA LEU A 286 -20.48 0.40 1.87
C LEU A 286 -19.58 0.78 0.71
N ILE A 287 -18.27 0.53 0.84
CA ILE A 287 -17.28 0.86 -0.20
C ILE A 287 -17.68 0.21 -1.53
N GLN A 288 -17.99 -1.07 -1.51
CA GLN A 288 -18.39 -1.81 -2.71
C GLN A 288 -19.69 -1.30 -3.33
N LYS A 289 -20.65 -0.89 -2.50
CA LYS A 289 -21.94 -0.35 -2.97
C LYS A 289 -21.81 1.01 -3.64
N VAL A 290 -20.83 1.82 -3.27
CA VAL A 290 -20.63 3.14 -3.87
C VAL A 290 -19.57 3.16 -4.98
N ALA A 291 -18.67 2.18 -5.03
CA ALA A 291 -17.66 2.06 -6.06
C ALA A 291 -18.23 1.64 -7.42
N ASP A 292 -17.59 2.03 -8.50
CA ASP A 292 -17.90 1.54 -9.84
C ASP A 292 -17.77 0.01 -9.88
N GLU A 293 -18.80 -0.67 -10.37
CA GLU A 293 -18.90 -2.14 -10.47
C GLU A 293 -18.60 -2.89 -9.14
N GLY A 294 -18.63 -2.20 -8.01
CA GLY A 294 -18.29 -2.76 -6.71
C GLY A 294 -16.81 -3.11 -6.55
N ASP A 295 -15.95 -2.58 -7.42
CA ASP A 295 -14.52 -2.93 -7.46
C ASP A 295 -13.74 -2.19 -6.36
N PHE A 296 -13.09 -2.97 -5.48
CA PHE A 296 -12.22 -2.46 -4.42
C PHE A 296 -10.94 -3.30 -4.34
N PHE A 297 -9.82 -2.68 -4.66
CA PHE A 297 -8.48 -3.27 -4.51
C PHE A 297 -7.91 -2.91 -3.15
N GLU A 298 -8.06 -3.79 -2.18
CA GLU A 298 -7.65 -3.56 -0.80
C GLU A 298 -6.13 -3.72 -0.63
N ILE A 299 -5.50 -2.73 0.01
CA ILE A 299 -4.09 -2.71 0.39
C ILE A 299 -3.98 -2.98 1.88
N GLY A 300 -3.07 -3.89 2.28
CA GLY A 300 -2.85 -4.24 3.68
C GLY A 300 -4.04 -4.96 4.32
N LYS A 301 -4.72 -5.82 3.57
CA LYS A 301 -5.94 -6.53 3.99
C LYS A 301 -5.81 -7.24 5.34
N ASP A 302 -4.65 -7.81 5.63
CA ASP A 302 -4.43 -8.65 6.81
C ASP A 302 -3.77 -7.90 7.98
N PHE A 303 -3.33 -6.65 7.77
CA PHE A 303 -2.70 -5.79 8.76
C PHE A 303 -3.59 -4.60 9.13
N GLY A 304 -3.61 -4.21 10.42
CA GLY A 304 -4.41 -3.07 10.88
C GLY A 304 -5.86 -3.14 10.39
N LYS A 305 -6.55 -4.27 10.63
CA LYS A 305 -7.87 -4.60 10.06
C LYS A 305 -9.00 -3.66 10.51
N ASN A 306 -8.75 -2.87 11.53
CA ASN A 306 -9.64 -1.81 12.04
C ASN A 306 -9.70 -0.58 11.12
N ILE A 307 -8.86 -0.52 10.08
CA ILE A 307 -8.93 0.45 9.00
C ILE A 307 -8.78 -0.24 7.64
N LEU A 308 -9.57 0.20 6.68
CA LEU A 308 -9.52 -0.25 5.28
C LEU A 308 -8.78 0.81 4.46
N THR A 309 -7.85 0.38 3.63
CA THR A 309 -7.16 1.20 2.64
C THR A 309 -7.14 0.48 1.31
N GLY A 310 -7.30 1.19 0.22
CA GLY A 310 -7.27 0.58 -1.11
C GLY A 310 -7.75 1.50 -2.21
N PHE A 311 -7.75 0.99 -3.42
CA PHE A 311 -8.17 1.73 -4.61
C PHE A 311 -9.53 1.26 -5.09
N SER A 312 -10.32 2.22 -5.53
CA SER A 312 -11.58 2.02 -6.25
C SER A 312 -11.68 3.00 -7.42
N ARG A 313 -12.80 2.96 -8.12
CA ARG A 313 -13.11 3.98 -9.13
C ARG A 313 -14.45 4.61 -8.85
N MET A 314 -14.56 5.89 -9.16
CA MET A 314 -15.76 6.70 -9.14
C MET A 314 -15.86 7.41 -10.49
N GLU A 315 -16.90 7.09 -11.27
CA GLU A 315 -17.06 7.61 -12.64
C GLU A 315 -15.81 7.33 -13.51
N GLY A 316 -15.27 6.12 -13.41
CA GLY A 316 -14.09 5.64 -14.13
C GLY A 316 -12.75 6.14 -13.61
N SER A 317 -12.73 7.15 -12.74
CA SER A 317 -11.49 7.73 -12.18
C SER A 317 -11.08 7.03 -10.89
N THR A 318 -9.79 6.76 -10.74
CA THR A 318 -9.25 6.14 -9.52
C THR A 318 -9.40 7.08 -8.32
N VAL A 319 -9.82 6.50 -7.21
CA VAL A 319 -9.83 7.13 -5.88
C VAL A 319 -9.15 6.23 -4.87
N GLY A 320 -8.45 6.82 -3.91
CA GLY A 320 -7.99 6.13 -2.72
C GLY A 320 -9.09 6.11 -1.67
N ILE A 321 -9.38 4.95 -1.13
CA ILE A 321 -10.35 4.77 -0.04
C ILE A 321 -9.63 4.60 1.27
N VAL A 322 -10.03 5.36 2.29
CA VAL A 322 -9.63 5.16 3.68
C VAL A 322 -10.88 5.09 4.54
N ALA A 323 -11.09 4.01 5.28
CA ALA A 323 -12.32 3.84 6.02
C ALA A 323 -12.08 3.09 7.34
N ASN A 324 -12.73 3.52 8.43
CA ASN A 324 -12.74 2.73 9.65
C ASN A 324 -13.56 1.46 9.45
N GLN A 325 -13.11 0.34 10.05
CA GLN A 325 -13.82 -0.93 9.98
C GLN A 325 -14.44 -1.28 11.34
N PRO A 326 -15.75 -1.03 11.54
CA PRO A 326 -16.41 -1.30 12.83
C PRO A 326 -16.40 -2.77 13.25
N MET A 327 -16.26 -3.70 12.30
CA MET A 327 -16.16 -5.14 12.58
C MET A 327 -14.90 -5.52 13.37
N THR A 328 -13.88 -4.67 13.34
CA THR A 328 -12.60 -4.91 14.04
C THR A 328 -12.34 -3.78 15.00
N LEU A 329 -12.20 -4.09 16.29
CA LEU A 329 -11.92 -3.11 17.35
C LEU A 329 -12.85 -1.88 17.31
N ALA A 330 -14.10 -2.06 16.88
CA ALA A 330 -15.08 -0.98 16.67
C ALA A 330 -14.60 0.19 15.80
N GLY A 331 -13.61 -0.04 14.94
CA GLY A 331 -13.03 1.00 14.07
C GLY A 331 -12.09 1.98 14.76
N VAL A 332 -11.64 1.70 16.00
CA VAL A 332 -10.72 2.56 16.76
C VAL A 332 -9.40 2.72 16.02
N LEU A 333 -8.74 3.87 16.17
CA LEU A 333 -7.38 4.07 15.66
C LEU A 333 -6.34 3.57 16.68
N ASP A 334 -5.45 2.70 16.25
CA ASP A 334 -4.29 2.22 17.00
C ASP A 334 -2.99 2.49 16.21
N ILE A 335 -1.87 2.01 16.72
CA ILE A 335 -0.56 2.20 16.06
C ILE A 335 -0.58 1.66 14.63
N ASP A 336 -1.07 0.45 14.44
CA ASP A 336 -1.00 -0.25 13.15
C ASP A 336 -1.92 0.39 12.11
N SER A 337 -3.16 0.70 12.48
CA SER A 337 -4.11 1.39 11.60
C SER A 337 -3.64 2.81 11.25
N SER A 338 -3.04 3.53 12.20
CA SER A 338 -2.50 4.87 11.96
C SER A 338 -1.34 4.85 10.98
N ARG A 339 -0.40 3.91 11.13
CA ARG A 339 0.73 3.73 10.21
C ARG A 339 0.27 3.34 8.80
N LYS A 340 -0.61 2.34 8.71
CA LYS A 340 -1.18 1.86 7.44
C LYS A 340 -1.87 2.99 6.68
N ALA A 341 -2.78 3.70 7.33
CA ALA A 341 -3.54 4.78 6.69
C ALA A 341 -2.65 5.97 6.33
N ALA A 342 -1.72 6.37 7.19
CA ALA A 342 -0.79 7.48 6.91
C ALA A 342 0.05 7.21 5.66
N ARG A 343 0.62 6.01 5.54
CA ARG A 343 1.39 5.60 4.37
C ARG A 343 0.56 5.66 3.09
N PHE A 344 -0.67 5.16 3.15
CA PHE A 344 -1.58 5.12 2.01
C PHE A 344 -2.03 6.53 1.58
N VAL A 345 -2.38 7.41 2.52
CA VAL A 345 -2.75 8.81 2.24
C VAL A 345 -1.60 9.55 1.57
N ARG A 346 -0.37 9.39 2.06
CA ARG A 346 0.81 10.02 1.44
C ARG A 346 1.06 9.51 0.02
N PHE A 347 0.90 8.21 -0.22
CA PHE A 347 0.98 7.66 -1.57
C PHE A 347 -0.05 8.31 -2.51
N CYS A 348 -1.31 8.37 -2.08
CA CYS A 348 -2.36 9.00 -2.89
C CYS A 348 -2.02 10.46 -3.22
N ASP A 349 -1.52 11.22 -2.25
CA ASP A 349 -1.13 12.62 -2.47
C ASP A 349 0.05 12.76 -3.42
N CYS A 350 1.09 11.92 -3.29
CA CYS A 350 2.22 11.91 -4.21
C CYS A 350 1.81 11.70 -5.67
N PHE A 351 0.78 10.88 -5.89
CA PHE A 351 0.38 10.43 -7.22
C PHE A 351 -0.97 10.98 -7.71
N ASN A 352 -1.38 12.13 -7.18
CA ASN A 352 -2.57 12.87 -7.63
C ASN A 352 -3.88 12.06 -7.55
N ILE A 353 -3.97 11.12 -6.61
CA ILE A 353 -5.15 10.26 -6.42
C ILE A 353 -6.07 10.91 -5.40
N PRO A 354 -7.31 11.31 -5.75
CA PRO A 354 -8.29 11.82 -4.81
C PRO A 354 -8.58 10.81 -3.70
N ILE A 355 -8.86 11.31 -2.50
CA ILE A 355 -9.12 10.45 -1.33
C ILE A 355 -10.58 10.58 -0.93
N VAL A 356 -11.26 9.43 -0.78
CA VAL A 356 -12.60 9.32 -0.20
C VAL A 356 -12.46 8.61 1.15
N THR A 357 -12.94 9.26 2.20
CA THR A 357 -12.84 8.76 3.57
C THR A 357 -14.22 8.45 4.14
N PHE A 358 -14.41 7.24 4.67
CA PHE A 358 -15.62 6.87 5.42
C PHE A 358 -15.27 6.75 6.89
N VAL A 359 -16.05 7.43 7.73
CA VAL A 359 -15.73 7.61 9.16
C VAL A 359 -16.77 6.93 10.04
N ASP A 360 -16.31 5.99 10.86
CA ASP A 360 -16.99 5.46 12.04
C ASP A 360 -15.91 5.12 13.07
N VAL A 361 -15.51 6.13 13.86
CA VAL A 361 -14.35 6.04 14.75
C VAL A 361 -14.68 6.51 16.17
N PRO A 362 -14.58 5.64 17.20
CA PRO A 362 -14.87 6.00 18.58
C PRO A 362 -13.70 6.73 19.28
N GLY A 363 -12.54 6.81 18.66
CA GLY A 363 -11.35 7.44 19.23
C GLY A 363 -10.07 6.69 18.89
N PHE A 364 -8.99 7.04 19.61
CA PHE A 364 -7.75 6.29 19.64
C PHE A 364 -7.79 5.19 20.69
N MET A 365 -7.10 4.07 20.44
CA MET A 365 -7.07 2.91 21.35
C MET A 365 -6.36 3.27 22.66
N PRO A 366 -7.04 3.16 23.81
CA PRO A 366 -6.40 3.39 25.11
C PRO A 366 -5.57 2.20 25.56
N GLY A 367 -4.68 2.43 26.53
CA GLY A 367 -3.96 1.38 27.25
C GLY A 367 -2.46 1.46 27.12
N THR A 368 -1.77 0.89 28.10
CA THR A 368 -0.31 0.97 28.24
C THR A 368 0.45 0.41 27.06
N LYS A 369 -0.04 -0.66 26.43
CA LYS A 369 0.58 -1.24 25.22
C LYS A 369 0.64 -0.22 24.08
N GLN A 370 -0.41 0.55 23.87
CA GLN A 370 -0.48 1.58 22.83
C GLN A 370 0.35 2.81 23.23
N GLU A 371 0.22 3.28 24.46
CA GLU A 371 1.00 4.43 24.95
C GLU A 371 2.52 4.16 24.91
N TYR A 372 2.96 3.02 25.43
CA TYR A 372 4.38 2.63 25.41
C TYR A 372 4.89 2.31 24.01
N GLY A 373 4.03 1.84 23.12
CA GLY A 373 4.33 1.65 21.71
C GLY A 373 4.40 2.95 20.90
N GLY A 374 4.08 4.10 21.48
CA GLY A 374 4.18 5.41 20.85
C GLY A 374 2.95 5.79 20.01
N LEU A 375 1.74 5.40 20.44
CA LEU A 375 0.48 5.76 19.76
C LEU A 375 0.39 7.24 19.41
N ILE A 376 0.85 8.13 20.31
CA ILE A 376 0.84 9.59 20.10
C ILE A 376 1.60 9.95 18.81
N LYS A 377 2.82 9.44 18.63
CA LYS A 377 3.63 9.66 17.42
C LYS A 377 3.00 9.02 16.19
N HIS A 378 2.52 7.79 16.31
CA HIS A 378 1.94 7.08 15.19
C HIS A 378 0.58 7.66 14.74
N GLY A 379 -0.25 8.09 15.69
CA GLY A 379 -1.48 8.83 15.39
C GLY A 379 -1.20 10.19 14.73
N ALA A 380 -0.15 10.88 15.19
CA ALA A 380 0.30 12.13 14.57
C ALA A 380 0.73 11.96 13.11
N LYS A 381 1.23 10.79 12.69
CA LYS A 381 1.55 10.52 11.27
C LYS A 381 0.32 10.59 10.39
N LEU A 382 -0.81 10.03 10.83
CA LEU A 382 -2.05 10.07 10.06
C LEU A 382 -2.62 11.49 9.99
N LEU A 383 -2.61 12.21 11.09
CA LEU A 383 -2.99 13.63 11.13
C LEU A 383 -2.12 14.44 10.16
N PHE A 384 -0.82 14.25 10.21
CA PHE A 384 0.14 14.94 9.35
C PHE A 384 -0.13 14.64 7.86
N ALA A 385 -0.32 13.36 7.51
CA ALA A 385 -0.58 12.94 6.14
C ALA A 385 -1.85 13.60 5.57
N TYR A 386 -2.95 13.60 6.31
CA TYR A 386 -4.18 14.25 5.85
C TYR A 386 -4.08 15.77 5.77
N ALA A 387 -3.42 16.41 6.74
CA ALA A 387 -3.24 17.86 6.75
C ALA A 387 -2.33 18.34 5.62
N GLU A 388 -1.29 17.57 5.28
CA GLU A 388 -0.36 17.88 4.20
C GLU A 388 -0.94 17.61 2.81
N ALA A 389 -1.79 16.60 2.67
CA ALA A 389 -2.33 16.16 1.39
C ALA A 389 -3.07 17.30 0.65
N THR A 390 -2.68 17.50 -0.61
CA THR A 390 -3.19 18.55 -1.49
C THR A 390 -4.24 18.04 -2.49
N VAL A 391 -4.37 16.73 -2.67
CA VAL A 391 -5.38 16.11 -3.54
C VAL A 391 -6.80 16.38 -3.06
N PRO A 392 -7.82 16.24 -3.93
CA PRO A 392 -9.21 16.28 -3.51
C PRO A 392 -9.50 15.30 -2.37
N LYS A 393 -10.20 15.78 -1.34
CA LYS A 393 -10.59 14.98 -0.17
C LYS A 393 -12.09 15.11 0.08
N VAL A 394 -12.81 14.00 -0.04
CA VAL A 394 -14.24 13.89 0.26
C VAL A 394 -14.45 12.94 1.43
N THR A 395 -15.17 13.38 2.44
CA THR A 395 -15.39 12.61 3.67
C THR A 395 -16.87 12.38 3.91
N VAL A 396 -17.24 11.18 4.30
CA VAL A 396 -18.59 10.81 4.72
C VAL A 396 -18.53 10.19 6.12
N ILE A 397 -19.14 10.87 7.08
CA ILE A 397 -19.26 10.37 8.46
C ILE A 397 -20.54 9.54 8.55
N THR A 398 -20.40 8.24 8.74
CA THR A 398 -21.52 7.31 8.72
C THR A 398 -22.15 7.13 10.11
N ARG A 399 -21.32 7.14 11.17
CA ARG A 399 -21.80 6.99 12.55
C ARG A 399 -20.90 7.76 13.52
N LYS A 400 -20.02 7.11 14.29
CA LYS A 400 -19.20 7.76 15.31
C LYS A 400 -18.06 8.59 14.70
N ALA A 401 -17.81 9.75 15.28
CA ALA A 401 -16.65 10.59 15.00
C ALA A 401 -16.30 11.35 16.30
N TYR A 402 -15.50 10.71 17.17
CA TYR A 402 -15.25 11.19 18.52
C TYR A 402 -13.83 11.71 18.74
N GLY A 403 -13.74 12.82 19.44
CA GLY A 403 -12.49 13.39 19.94
C GLY A 403 -11.49 13.71 18.83
N GLY A 404 -10.19 13.59 19.12
CA GLY A 404 -9.13 13.84 18.15
C GLY A 404 -9.16 12.93 16.92
N ALA A 405 -9.81 11.76 16.99
CA ALA A 405 -9.97 10.89 15.85
C ALA A 405 -10.94 11.48 14.81
N TYR A 406 -11.95 12.27 15.21
CA TYR A 406 -12.75 13.08 14.30
C TYR A 406 -11.87 14.03 13.49
N ASP A 407 -10.96 14.73 14.15
CA ASP A 407 -10.05 15.66 13.46
C ASP A 407 -9.17 14.93 12.44
N VAL A 408 -8.58 13.81 12.88
CA VAL A 408 -7.58 13.05 12.11
C VAL A 408 -8.18 12.43 10.85
N MET A 409 -9.42 11.93 10.90
CA MET A 409 -10.08 11.24 9.78
C MET A 409 -10.62 12.21 8.72
N SER A 410 -9.73 13.00 8.14
CA SER A 410 -10.03 13.92 7.01
C SER A 410 -11.12 14.95 7.31
N SER A 411 -11.07 15.54 8.51
CA SER A 411 -12.03 16.58 8.90
C SER A 411 -11.93 17.84 8.04
N LYS A 412 -13.00 18.62 8.02
CA LYS A 412 -13.01 19.94 7.40
C LYS A 412 -11.89 20.84 7.92
N HIS A 413 -11.59 20.74 9.21
CA HIS A 413 -10.57 21.53 9.89
C HIS A 413 -9.15 21.23 9.40
N LEU A 414 -8.89 19.99 8.96
CA LEU A 414 -7.62 19.57 8.39
C LEU A 414 -7.66 19.54 6.85
N ARG A 415 -8.25 20.57 6.27
CA ARG A 415 -8.28 20.79 4.81
C ARG A 415 -9.10 19.76 4.03
N GLY A 416 -10.08 19.09 4.67
CA GLY A 416 -11.12 18.32 3.96
C GLY A 416 -11.95 19.23 3.05
N ASP A 417 -12.04 18.93 1.76
CA ASP A 417 -12.71 19.80 0.79
C ASP A 417 -14.23 19.74 0.95
N VAL A 418 -14.79 18.52 0.99
CA VAL A 418 -16.22 18.28 1.16
C VAL A 418 -16.43 17.22 2.23
N ASN A 419 -17.21 17.56 3.24
CA ASN A 419 -17.51 16.67 4.36
C ASN A 419 -19.04 16.51 4.49
N PHE A 420 -19.51 15.27 4.35
CA PHE A 420 -20.90 14.88 4.57
C PHE A 420 -21.06 14.07 5.84
N ALA A 421 -22.25 14.06 6.39
CA ALA A 421 -22.65 13.13 7.44
C ALA A 421 -23.96 12.43 7.08
N TRP A 422 -24.11 11.19 7.54
CA TRP A 422 -25.40 10.53 7.53
C TRP A 422 -26.24 10.98 8.74
N PRO A 423 -27.57 10.82 8.73
CA PRO A 423 -28.40 11.15 9.90
C PRO A 423 -28.03 10.36 11.16
N THR A 424 -27.37 9.21 11.01
CA THR A 424 -26.86 8.36 12.07
C THR A 424 -25.53 8.82 12.67
N ALA A 425 -24.93 9.90 12.13
CA ALA A 425 -23.63 10.39 12.58
C ALA A 425 -23.70 11.01 13.98
N GLU A 426 -22.68 10.70 14.76
CA GLU A 426 -22.48 11.25 16.10
C GLU A 426 -21.11 11.96 16.14
N ILE A 427 -21.12 13.29 16.06
CA ILE A 427 -19.90 14.11 16.03
C ILE A 427 -19.77 14.82 17.38
N ALA A 428 -18.85 14.36 18.21
CA ALA A 428 -18.73 14.82 19.58
C ALA A 428 -17.29 14.66 20.14
N VAL A 429 -17.03 15.31 21.27
CA VAL A 429 -15.74 15.18 21.97
C VAL A 429 -15.54 13.74 22.46
N MET A 430 -16.61 13.10 22.92
CA MET A 430 -16.62 11.70 23.38
C MET A 430 -18.05 11.14 23.33
N GLY A 431 -18.18 9.83 23.50
CA GLY A 431 -19.48 9.19 23.59
C GLY A 431 -20.32 9.73 24.77
N ALA A 432 -21.64 9.82 24.58
CA ALA A 432 -22.55 10.47 25.52
C ALA A 432 -22.45 9.93 26.94
N LYS A 433 -22.32 8.61 27.11
CA LYS A 433 -22.19 8.01 28.47
C LYS A 433 -20.96 8.50 29.21
N GLY A 434 -19.80 8.48 28.56
CA GLY A 434 -18.55 8.98 29.18
C GLY A 434 -18.59 10.47 29.49
N ALA A 435 -19.19 11.27 28.60
CA ALA A 435 -19.36 12.70 28.84
C ALA A 435 -20.24 12.99 30.08
N VAL A 436 -21.33 12.27 30.21
CA VAL A 436 -22.26 12.41 31.35
C VAL A 436 -21.63 11.96 32.65
N GLU A 437 -20.89 10.86 32.65
CA GLU A 437 -20.14 10.39 33.82
C GLU A 437 -19.10 11.41 34.32
N ILE A 438 -18.57 12.25 33.45
CA ILE A 438 -17.65 13.34 33.84
C ILE A 438 -18.41 14.57 34.30
N ILE A 439 -19.36 15.06 33.47
CA ILE A 439 -20.04 16.34 33.71
C ILE A 439 -20.99 16.26 34.94
N PHE A 440 -21.71 15.15 35.06
CA PHE A 440 -22.73 14.94 36.12
C PHE A 440 -22.28 13.95 37.20
N ARG A 441 -20.98 13.76 37.39
CA ARG A 441 -20.40 12.80 38.34
C ARG A 441 -21.01 12.91 39.73
N ALA A 442 -21.21 14.14 40.23
CA ALA A 442 -21.77 14.37 41.55
C ALA A 442 -23.30 14.18 41.61
N GLU A 443 -24.01 14.47 40.50
CA GLU A 443 -25.48 14.43 40.44
C GLU A 443 -26.04 13.03 40.15
N ALA A 444 -25.29 12.20 39.46
CA ALA A 444 -25.72 10.85 38.99
C ALA A 444 -25.04 9.71 39.77
N ALA A 445 -24.27 10.03 40.84
CA ALA A 445 -23.56 9.03 41.64
C ALA A 445 -24.55 8.04 42.27
N GLY A 446 -24.52 6.78 41.84
CA GLY A 446 -25.36 5.69 42.36
C GLY A 446 -26.77 5.62 41.86
N ASP A 447 -27.19 6.48 40.91
CA ASP A 447 -28.53 6.51 40.32
C ASP A 447 -28.46 6.16 38.80
N ALA A 448 -28.70 4.89 38.49
CA ALA A 448 -28.63 4.39 37.13
C ALA A 448 -29.71 4.97 36.19
N GLU A 449 -30.91 5.27 36.72
CA GLU A 449 -32.00 5.86 35.94
C GLU A 449 -31.70 7.31 35.55
N LYS A 450 -31.15 8.06 36.53
CA LYS A 450 -30.75 9.46 36.31
C LYS A 450 -29.56 9.53 35.36
N LEU A 451 -28.60 8.61 35.44
CA LEU A 451 -27.48 8.50 34.51
C LEU A 451 -27.99 8.22 33.09
N ALA A 452 -28.93 7.30 32.92
CA ALA A 452 -29.54 6.97 31.63
C ALA A 452 -30.29 8.16 31.03
N ALA A 453 -31.08 8.87 31.83
CA ALA A 453 -31.82 10.07 31.41
C ALA A 453 -30.86 11.18 30.96
N LYS A 454 -29.80 11.45 31.72
CA LYS A 454 -28.76 12.45 31.38
C LYS A 454 -27.96 12.04 30.14
N THR A 455 -27.68 10.76 29.98
CA THR A 455 -27.01 10.24 28.78
C THR A 455 -27.87 10.49 27.53
N LYS A 456 -29.16 10.22 27.61
CA LYS A 456 -30.08 10.50 26.53
C LYS A 456 -30.20 11.99 26.22
N GLU A 457 -30.32 12.83 27.25
CA GLU A 457 -30.35 14.29 27.10
C GLU A 457 -29.09 14.80 26.38
N TYR A 458 -27.91 14.29 26.78
CA TYR A 458 -26.63 14.66 26.16
C TYR A 458 -26.56 14.18 24.71
N GLN A 459 -26.99 12.93 24.46
CA GLN A 459 -27.01 12.34 23.12
C GLN A 459 -27.90 13.15 22.17
N ASP A 460 -29.13 13.45 22.58
CA ASP A 460 -30.10 14.22 21.78
C ASP A 460 -29.58 15.65 21.49
N ARG A 461 -28.84 16.23 22.42
CA ARG A 461 -28.34 17.59 22.31
C ARG A 461 -27.00 17.73 21.55
N PHE A 462 -26.07 16.80 21.71
CA PHE A 462 -24.69 16.95 21.26
C PHE A 462 -24.21 15.83 20.33
N ALA A 463 -24.67 14.60 20.48
CA ALA A 463 -24.20 13.45 19.71
C ALA A 463 -25.08 13.23 18.47
N ASN A 464 -25.09 14.21 17.58
CA ASN A 464 -25.83 14.18 16.32
C ASN A 464 -25.08 15.00 15.27
N PRO A 465 -25.42 14.90 13.96
CA PRO A 465 -24.69 15.65 12.93
C PRO A 465 -25.09 17.14 12.87
N TYR A 466 -26.22 17.53 13.44
CA TYR A 466 -26.80 18.88 13.22
C TYR A 466 -26.06 19.96 13.99
N VAL A 467 -25.42 19.63 15.11
CA VAL A 467 -24.55 20.58 15.82
C VAL A 467 -23.36 20.99 14.97
N ALA A 468 -22.70 20.02 14.34
CA ALA A 468 -21.60 20.28 13.42
C ALA A 468 -22.05 20.99 12.15
N ALA A 469 -23.21 20.61 11.61
CA ALA A 469 -23.80 21.24 10.44
C ALA A 469 -24.14 22.72 10.68
N SER A 470 -24.74 23.05 11.83
CA SER A 470 -25.08 24.44 12.18
C SER A 470 -23.87 25.35 12.33
N ARG A 471 -22.69 24.77 12.50
CA ARG A 471 -21.39 25.49 12.60
C ARG A 471 -20.60 25.50 11.29
N GLY A 472 -21.10 24.84 10.24
CA GLY A 472 -20.38 24.69 8.98
C GLY A 472 -19.18 23.75 9.04
N PHE A 473 -19.14 22.84 10.03
CA PHE A 473 -18.07 21.83 10.16
C PHE A 473 -18.28 20.63 9.25
N ILE A 474 -19.47 20.47 8.72
CA ILE A 474 -19.83 19.60 7.62
C ILE A 474 -20.65 20.39 6.61
N ASP A 475 -20.60 20.00 5.35
CA ASP A 475 -21.26 20.71 4.24
C ASP A 475 -22.74 20.33 4.11
N ASP A 476 -23.10 19.09 4.46
CA ASP A 476 -24.49 18.63 4.44
C ASP A 476 -24.68 17.34 5.25
N VAL A 477 -25.94 17.13 5.69
CA VAL A 477 -26.42 15.85 6.19
C VAL A 477 -27.18 15.18 5.06
N ILE A 478 -26.66 14.07 4.55
CA ILE A 478 -27.15 13.42 3.34
C ILE A 478 -27.90 12.12 3.63
N MET A 479 -28.87 11.80 2.78
CA MET A 479 -29.51 10.48 2.80
C MET A 479 -28.50 9.41 2.38
N PRO A 480 -28.36 8.28 3.12
CA PRO A 480 -27.37 7.26 2.83
C PRO A 480 -27.42 6.74 1.40
N HIS A 481 -28.60 6.51 0.84
CA HIS A 481 -28.79 6.04 -0.54
C HIS A 481 -28.21 6.99 -1.61
N ASN A 482 -27.97 8.26 -1.29
CA ASN A 482 -27.38 9.24 -2.20
C ASN A 482 -25.85 9.36 -2.09
N THR A 483 -25.20 8.55 -1.28
CA THR A 483 -23.76 8.68 -0.96
C THR A 483 -22.89 8.66 -2.22
N ARG A 484 -23.08 7.68 -3.12
CA ARG A 484 -22.34 7.60 -4.39
C ARG A 484 -22.48 8.89 -5.20
N LYS A 485 -23.69 9.29 -5.49
CA LYS A 485 -24.01 10.50 -6.26
C LYS A 485 -23.38 11.75 -5.67
N ARG A 486 -23.39 11.91 -4.35
CA ARG A 486 -22.83 13.07 -3.66
C ARG A 486 -21.30 13.08 -3.74
N ILE A 487 -20.65 11.92 -3.60
CA ILE A 487 -19.21 11.78 -3.76
C ILE A 487 -18.79 12.10 -5.20
N VAL A 488 -19.45 11.49 -6.20
CA VAL A 488 -19.12 11.72 -7.62
C VAL A 488 -19.25 13.20 -8.00
N ARG A 489 -20.36 13.84 -7.62
CA ARG A 489 -20.56 15.27 -7.87
C ARG A 489 -19.50 16.14 -7.20
N SER A 490 -19.11 15.81 -5.97
CA SER A 490 -18.03 16.52 -5.27
C SER A 490 -16.69 16.36 -6.00
N LEU A 491 -16.34 15.15 -6.41
CA LEU A 491 -15.10 14.90 -7.16
C LEU A 491 -15.07 15.64 -8.50
N ARG A 492 -16.19 15.74 -9.19
CA ARG A 492 -16.30 16.57 -10.43
C ARG A 492 -15.95 18.02 -10.17
N THR A 493 -16.47 18.63 -9.10
CA THR A 493 -16.17 20.03 -8.76
C THR A 493 -14.73 20.24 -8.35
N LEU A 494 -14.08 19.23 -7.78
CA LEU A 494 -12.71 19.27 -7.29
C LEU A 494 -11.67 18.86 -8.37
N LYS A 495 -12.11 18.50 -9.57
CA LYS A 495 -11.22 18.01 -10.65
C LYS A 495 -10.04 18.93 -10.95
N ASN A 496 -10.23 20.24 -10.80
CA ASN A 496 -9.21 21.25 -11.05
C ASN A 496 -8.66 21.88 -9.77
N LYS A 497 -8.87 21.24 -8.61
CA LYS A 497 -8.31 21.71 -7.34
C LYS A 497 -6.82 21.94 -7.46
N GLN A 498 -6.38 23.13 -7.04
CA GLN A 498 -4.97 23.50 -6.91
C GLN A 498 -4.73 23.96 -5.47
N LEU A 499 -3.87 23.27 -4.79
CA LEU A 499 -3.43 23.59 -3.44
C LEU A 499 -1.94 23.30 -3.35
N SER A 500 -1.18 24.23 -2.80
CA SER A 500 0.25 24.06 -2.57
C SER A 500 0.58 24.25 -1.09
N ASN A 501 1.56 23.50 -0.63
CA ASN A 501 2.15 23.71 0.69
C ASN A 501 3.26 24.76 0.61
N PRO A 502 3.65 25.37 1.74
CA PRO A 502 4.84 26.25 1.78
C PRO A 502 6.07 25.51 1.23
N ALA A 503 6.91 26.24 0.50
CA ALA A 503 8.15 25.69 -0.05
C ALA A 503 9.08 25.20 1.07
N LYS A 504 9.60 23.98 0.92
CA LYS A 504 10.52 23.33 1.88
C LYS A 504 11.37 22.28 1.16
N LYS A 505 12.52 21.91 1.71
CA LYS A 505 13.34 20.81 1.14
C LYS A 505 12.60 19.48 1.16
N HIS A 506 11.99 19.18 2.27
CA HIS A 506 11.09 18.07 2.55
C HIS A 506 10.30 18.39 3.82
N ASP A 507 9.28 17.63 4.11
CA ASP A 507 8.60 17.71 5.41
C ASP A 507 9.44 17.04 6.52
N ASN A 508 9.02 17.26 7.76
CA ASN A 508 9.58 16.59 8.95
C ASN A 508 8.45 15.83 9.66
N ILE A 509 7.93 14.81 8.98
CA ILE A 509 6.89 13.95 9.53
C ILE A 509 7.41 13.22 10.78
N PRO A 510 6.61 13.03 11.83
CA PRO A 510 7.01 12.25 13.00
C PRO A 510 7.31 10.79 12.60
N LEU A 511 8.57 10.39 12.59
CA LEU A 511 9.03 9.06 12.21
C LEU A 511 8.97 8.07 13.37
#